data_8b019b1db3dc801ca0431b79b60fff96
#
_entry.id   8b019b1db3dc801ca0431b79b60fff96
#
_cell.length_a   1.000
_cell.length_b   1.000
_cell.length_c   1.000
_cell.angle_alpha   90.00
_cell.angle_beta   90.00
_cell.angle_gamma   90.00
#
_symmetry.space_group_name_H-M   'P 1'
#
loop_
_entity.id
_entity.type
_entity.pdbx_description
1 polymer ?
#
loop_
_entity_poly.entity_id
_entity_poly.type
_entity_poly.pdbx_seq_one_letter_code
_entity_poly.pdbx_strand_id
1 'polypeptide(L)'
;MLLGRTAVKRFMSLRIPRSHLLYTHTRTPSLPDRISVHDLQVRMHAGLDAWGRFVPQPVHIDAHLYTEVSRAGQSDHVEHTHNYGTLYRALERFAADTHCTSLDQVAEGCMNICLNECHAPYAEVHIRLPRALLHADAAGMILARAKDETANVLDQLCIQQLRVDAILGVNPWERERKERVIVDVDVSPATCAPYEAIAHSVY
;
A
#
# COMPACT_ATOMS: atom_id res chain seq x y z
N MET A 1 -18.88 -12.62 -46.82
CA MET A 1 -17.56 -13.00 -46.33
C MET A 1 -17.10 -11.88 -45.39
N LEU A 2 -17.46 -11.98 -44.11
CA LEU A 2 -17.19 -10.95 -43.09
C LEU A 2 -15.88 -11.30 -42.41
N LEU A 3 -14.84 -10.54 -42.71
CA LEU A 3 -13.57 -10.61 -41.97
C LEU A 3 -13.72 -9.92 -40.63
N GLY A 4 -13.72 -10.72 -39.57
CA GLY A 4 -13.69 -10.24 -38.20
C GLY A 4 -12.42 -9.45 -37.92
N ARG A 5 -12.57 -8.16 -37.61
CA ARG A 5 -11.48 -7.33 -37.08
C ARG A 5 -11.26 -7.73 -35.61
N THR A 6 -10.18 -8.46 -35.38
CA THR A 6 -9.66 -8.70 -34.02
C THR A 6 -9.24 -7.36 -33.41
N ALA A 7 -9.97 -6.92 -32.41
CA ALA A 7 -9.61 -5.72 -31.64
C ALA A 7 -8.36 -6.02 -30.83
N VAL A 8 -7.22 -5.51 -31.27
CA VAL A 8 -5.98 -5.51 -30.48
C VAL A 8 -6.19 -4.57 -29.31
N LYS A 9 -6.35 -5.11 -28.10
CA LYS A 9 -6.33 -4.33 -26.86
C LYS A 9 -4.91 -3.78 -26.69
N ARG A 10 -4.69 -2.52 -27.02
CA ARG A 10 -3.47 -1.82 -26.64
C ARG A 10 -3.54 -1.52 -25.14
N PHE A 11 -2.77 -2.27 -24.36
CA PHE A 11 -2.46 -1.91 -22.97
C PHE A 11 -1.38 -0.84 -23.00
N MET A 12 -1.75 0.40 -22.77
CA MET A 12 -0.80 1.47 -22.54
C MET A 12 -0.61 1.55 -21.01
N SER A 13 0.39 0.85 -20.50
CA SER A 13 0.86 1.05 -19.14
C SER A 13 1.72 2.31 -19.14
N LEU A 14 1.17 3.41 -18.70
CA LEU A 14 1.96 4.59 -18.37
C LEU A 14 2.62 4.33 -17.00
N ARG A 15 3.69 3.56 -17.00
CA ARG A 15 4.65 3.64 -15.92
C ARG A 15 5.34 4.99 -16.10
N ILE A 16 4.92 6.00 -15.35
CA ILE A 16 5.81 7.13 -15.06
C ILE A 16 7.04 6.44 -14.48
N PRO A 17 8.20 6.48 -15.17
CA PRO A 17 9.40 5.91 -14.58
C PRO A 17 9.48 6.52 -13.19
N ARG A 18 9.91 5.76 -12.19
CA ARG A 18 10.37 6.29 -10.91
C ARG A 18 11.49 7.28 -11.25
N SER A 19 11.09 8.38 -11.89
CA SER A 19 11.94 9.50 -12.12
C SER A 19 12.31 9.91 -10.72
N HIS A 20 13.57 9.77 -10.43
CA HIS A 20 14.32 10.44 -9.41
C HIS A 20 13.59 11.68 -8.89
N LEU A 21 12.46 11.51 -8.19
CA LEU A 21 12.15 12.38 -7.11
C LEU A 21 13.42 12.31 -6.30
N LEU A 22 14.09 13.44 -6.23
CA LEU A 22 15.18 13.66 -5.29
C LEU A 22 14.57 13.43 -3.90
N TYR A 23 14.32 12.16 -3.59
CA TYR A 23 14.23 11.72 -2.23
C TYR A 23 15.56 12.15 -1.63
N THR A 24 15.51 13.23 -0.88
CA THR A 24 16.50 13.42 0.16
C THR A 24 16.53 12.07 0.86
N HIS A 25 17.59 11.31 0.62
CA HIS A 25 17.83 10.03 1.26
C HIS A 25 17.77 10.29 2.77
N THR A 26 16.58 10.21 3.34
CA THR A 26 16.44 9.86 4.74
C THR A 26 17.02 8.46 4.79
N ARG A 27 18.20 8.35 5.43
CA ARG A 27 18.95 7.13 5.54
C ARG A 27 18.01 5.99 5.89
N THR A 28 17.76 5.11 4.92
CA THR A 28 17.33 3.75 5.28
C THR A 28 18.38 3.29 6.27
N PRO A 29 17.99 2.90 7.50
CA PRO A 29 19.01 2.39 8.43
C PRO A 29 19.74 1.26 7.70
N SER A 30 21.03 1.19 7.86
CA SER A 30 21.89 0.16 7.27
C SER A 30 21.69 -1.18 8.00
N LEU A 31 20.43 -1.56 8.20
CA LEU A 31 20.05 -2.83 8.81
C LEU A 31 20.03 -3.86 7.69
N PRO A 32 20.92 -4.88 7.75
CA PRO A 32 21.15 -5.79 6.64
C PRO A 32 20.01 -6.80 6.43
N ASP A 33 19.19 -7.03 7.46
CA ASP A 33 18.24 -8.12 7.50
C ASP A 33 16.80 -7.64 7.63
N ARG A 34 15.87 -8.45 7.14
CA ARG A 34 14.44 -8.15 7.18
C ARG A 34 13.63 -9.39 7.50
N ILE A 35 12.72 -9.26 8.47
CA ILE A 35 11.70 -10.26 8.79
C ILE A 35 10.36 -9.73 8.29
N SER A 36 9.61 -10.55 7.55
CA SER A 36 8.43 -10.08 6.86
C SER A 36 7.23 -11.02 7.07
N VAL A 37 6.05 -10.40 7.18
CA VAL A 37 4.76 -11.03 6.95
C VAL A 37 4.22 -10.46 5.64
N HIS A 38 3.88 -11.31 4.68
CA HIS A 38 3.37 -10.92 3.37
C HIS A 38 1.92 -11.34 3.20
N ASP A 39 1.13 -10.44 2.61
CA ASP A 39 -0.26 -10.64 2.21
C ASP A 39 -1.13 -11.26 3.32
N LEU A 40 -0.95 -10.80 4.55
CA LEU A 40 -1.87 -11.15 5.63
C LEU A 40 -3.25 -10.59 5.30
N GLN A 41 -4.20 -11.49 5.06
CA GLN A 41 -5.57 -11.14 4.68
C GLN A 41 -6.47 -11.22 5.90
N VAL A 42 -7.00 -10.08 6.31
CA VAL A 42 -7.92 -9.95 7.44
C VAL A 42 -9.21 -9.27 7.02
N ARG A 43 -10.24 -9.35 7.86
CA ARG A 43 -11.47 -8.59 7.70
C ARG A 43 -11.65 -7.68 8.91
N MET A 44 -11.67 -6.37 8.66
CA MET A 44 -11.82 -5.38 9.72
C MET A 44 -12.54 -4.12 9.20
N HIS A 45 -12.98 -3.26 10.10
CA HIS A 45 -13.38 -1.91 9.73
C HIS A 45 -12.14 -1.07 9.41
N ALA A 46 -12.12 -0.49 8.20
CA ALA A 46 -10.96 0.25 7.68
C ALA A 46 -11.41 1.46 6.84
N GLY A 47 -12.39 2.22 7.38
CA GLY A 47 -13.05 3.29 6.64
C GLY A 47 -14.26 2.82 5.86
N LEU A 48 -14.73 3.67 4.94
CA LEU A 48 -15.87 3.37 4.08
C LEU A 48 -15.46 2.45 2.93
N ASP A 49 -16.36 1.58 2.50
CA ASP A 49 -16.18 0.83 1.26
C ASP A 49 -16.59 1.68 0.03
N ALA A 50 -16.39 1.15 -1.17
CA ALA A 50 -16.72 1.84 -2.43
C ALA A 50 -18.21 2.23 -2.59
N TRP A 51 -19.09 1.75 -1.73
CA TRP A 51 -20.52 2.12 -1.67
C TRP A 51 -20.85 3.06 -0.51
N GLY A 52 -19.83 3.62 0.17
CA GLY A 52 -20.02 4.52 1.31
C GLY A 52 -20.51 3.85 2.59
N ARG A 53 -20.32 2.53 2.74
CA ARG A 53 -20.78 1.80 3.91
C ARG A 53 -19.64 1.55 4.90
N PHE A 54 -19.89 1.74 6.18
CA PHE A 54 -18.94 1.40 7.23
C PHE A 54 -19.19 -0.06 7.68
N VAL A 55 -18.55 -0.98 7.00
CA VAL A 55 -18.66 -2.44 7.23
C VAL A 55 -17.30 -3.10 7.22
N PRO A 56 -17.14 -4.26 7.88
CA PRO A 56 -15.89 -5.02 7.79
C PRO A 56 -15.58 -5.36 6.33
N GLN A 57 -14.40 -4.97 5.86
CA GLN A 57 -13.92 -5.20 4.50
C GLN A 57 -12.61 -5.96 4.51
N PRO A 58 -12.22 -6.61 3.39
CA PRO A 58 -10.93 -7.25 3.29
C PRO A 58 -9.81 -6.21 3.32
N VAL A 59 -8.80 -6.47 4.13
CA VAL A 59 -7.58 -5.67 4.27
C VAL A 59 -6.41 -6.60 4.06
N HIS A 60 -5.49 -6.22 3.19
CA HIS A 60 -4.25 -6.93 2.94
C HIS A 60 -3.10 -6.15 3.58
N ILE A 61 -2.31 -6.83 4.39
CA ILE A 61 -1.23 -6.23 5.17
C ILE A 61 0.09 -6.92 4.82
N ASP A 62 1.06 -6.13 4.35
CA ASP A 62 2.46 -6.52 4.32
C ASP A 62 3.18 -5.74 5.45
N ALA A 63 3.93 -6.43 6.28
CA ALA A 63 4.68 -5.82 7.37
C ALA A 63 6.12 -6.32 7.38
N HIS A 64 7.06 -5.39 7.42
CA HIS A 64 8.48 -5.63 7.33
C HIS A 64 9.18 -5.03 8.55
N LEU A 65 9.84 -5.89 9.33
CA LEU A 65 10.71 -5.50 10.43
C LEU A 65 12.16 -5.54 9.96
N TYR A 66 12.83 -4.42 9.98
CA TYR A 66 14.26 -4.34 9.65
C TYR A 66 15.08 -4.51 10.93
N THR A 67 16.09 -5.36 10.88
CA THR A 67 16.83 -5.79 12.06
C THR A 67 18.24 -6.28 11.67
N GLU A 68 18.94 -6.83 12.63
CA GLU A 68 20.20 -7.55 12.43
C GLU A 68 20.08 -8.92 13.09
N VAL A 69 20.27 -10.00 12.34
CA VAL A 69 20.06 -11.38 12.80
C VAL A 69 21.36 -12.14 13.06
N SER A 70 22.54 -11.51 12.92
CA SER A 70 23.84 -12.17 13.09
C SER A 70 23.98 -12.84 14.47
N ARG A 71 23.49 -12.19 15.53
CA ARG A 71 23.51 -12.75 16.87
C ARG A 71 22.64 -14.00 17.00
N ALA A 72 21.44 -13.97 16.41
CA ALA A 72 20.56 -15.13 16.39
C ALA A 72 21.17 -16.30 15.62
N GLY A 73 21.78 -16.02 14.46
CA GLY A 73 22.46 -17.01 13.63
C GLY A 73 23.69 -17.65 14.31
N GLN A 74 24.39 -16.92 15.19
CA GLN A 74 25.54 -17.44 15.93
C GLN A 74 25.11 -18.27 17.17
N SER A 75 24.03 -17.88 17.83
CA SER A 75 23.60 -18.46 19.11
C SER A 75 22.53 -19.54 18.96
N ASP A 76 21.88 -19.62 17.79
CA ASP A 76 20.70 -20.44 17.53
C ASP A 76 19.52 -20.18 18.49
N HIS A 77 19.45 -18.93 19.01
CA HIS A 77 18.39 -18.49 19.92
C HIS A 77 17.46 -17.50 19.22
N VAL A 78 16.17 -17.86 19.08
CA VAL A 78 15.12 -17.02 18.47
C VAL A 78 14.88 -15.73 19.24
N GLU A 79 15.15 -15.69 20.52
CA GLU A 79 15.03 -14.49 21.35
C GLU A 79 16.02 -13.37 21.00
N HIS A 80 17.06 -13.68 20.21
CA HIS A 80 18.00 -12.69 19.69
C HIS A 80 17.55 -12.04 18.37
N THR A 81 16.32 -12.30 17.93
CA THR A 81 15.72 -11.71 16.73
C THR A 81 14.23 -11.45 16.93
N HIS A 82 13.55 -10.91 15.92
CA HIS A 82 12.10 -10.72 15.97
C HIS A 82 11.38 -11.99 15.48
N ASN A 83 10.36 -12.41 16.23
CA ASN A 83 9.57 -13.58 15.89
C ASN A 83 8.39 -13.15 14.97
N TYR A 84 8.40 -13.59 13.72
CA TYR A 84 7.31 -13.32 12.76
C TYR A 84 5.95 -13.83 13.24
N GLY A 85 5.91 -14.93 14.03
CA GLY A 85 4.67 -15.44 14.60
C GLY A 85 4.09 -14.52 15.69
N THR A 86 4.92 -13.74 16.37
CA THR A 86 4.46 -12.69 17.31
C THR A 86 3.87 -11.52 16.52
N LEU A 87 4.56 -11.06 15.48
CA LEU A 87 4.06 -10.03 14.57
C LEU A 87 2.71 -10.43 13.96
N TYR A 88 2.63 -11.63 13.38
CA TYR A 88 1.42 -12.17 12.77
C TYR A 88 0.23 -12.14 13.75
N ARG A 89 0.39 -12.72 14.95
CA ARG A 89 -0.68 -12.76 15.97
C ARG A 89 -1.09 -11.38 16.48
N ALA A 90 -0.14 -10.45 16.59
CA ALA A 90 -0.45 -9.07 16.99
C ALA A 90 -1.29 -8.34 15.93
N LEU A 91 -0.96 -8.50 14.67
CA LEU A 91 -1.73 -7.94 13.54
C LEU A 91 -3.13 -8.56 13.44
N GLU A 92 -3.26 -9.88 13.59
CA GLU A 92 -4.59 -10.54 13.62
C GLU A 92 -5.45 -10.04 14.78
N ARG A 93 -4.89 -9.95 15.99
CA ARG A 93 -5.60 -9.44 17.16
C ARG A 93 -6.04 -7.98 16.95
N PHE A 94 -5.16 -7.14 16.44
CA PHE A 94 -5.50 -5.76 16.11
C PHE A 94 -6.67 -5.68 15.13
N ALA A 95 -6.64 -6.49 14.08
CA ALA A 95 -7.73 -6.53 13.10
C ALA A 95 -9.06 -7.04 13.67
N ALA A 96 -9.01 -7.97 14.64
CA ALA A 96 -10.21 -8.51 15.28
C ALA A 96 -10.83 -7.53 16.29
N ASP A 97 -9.99 -6.82 17.05
CA ASP A 97 -10.42 -6.04 18.22
C ASP A 97 -10.65 -4.55 17.89
N THR A 98 -10.16 -4.05 16.74
CA THR A 98 -10.15 -2.62 16.43
C THR A 98 -11.09 -2.26 15.29
N HIS A 99 -11.79 -1.13 15.45
CA HIS A 99 -12.66 -0.53 14.43
C HIS A 99 -12.03 0.78 13.95
N CYS A 100 -11.29 0.71 12.85
CA CYS A 100 -10.66 1.87 12.24
C CYS A 100 -11.64 2.60 11.32
N THR A 101 -11.70 3.92 11.42
CA THR A 101 -12.57 4.76 10.59
C THR A 101 -11.89 5.27 9.32
N SER A 102 -10.58 5.04 9.18
CA SER A 102 -9.81 5.43 8.00
C SER A 102 -8.65 4.45 7.74
N LEU A 103 -8.12 4.51 6.53
CA LEU A 103 -6.93 3.76 6.12
C LEU A 103 -5.70 4.16 6.95
N ASP A 104 -5.56 5.46 7.28
CA ASP A 104 -4.46 5.96 8.11
C ASP A 104 -4.44 5.29 9.48
N GLN A 105 -5.61 5.15 10.12
CA GLN A 105 -5.70 4.49 11.43
C GLN A 105 -5.27 3.02 11.38
N VAL A 106 -5.58 2.32 10.27
CA VAL A 106 -5.10 0.94 10.08
C VAL A 106 -3.59 0.91 9.94
N ALA A 107 -3.04 1.78 9.10
CA ALA A 107 -1.60 1.83 8.84
C ALA A 107 -0.81 2.22 10.09
N GLU A 108 -1.27 3.24 10.83
CA GLU A 108 -0.67 3.65 12.10
C GLU A 108 -0.74 2.55 13.17
N GLY A 109 -1.88 1.86 13.29
CA GLY A 109 -2.03 0.74 14.21
C GLY A 109 -1.05 -0.40 13.91
N CYS A 110 -0.91 -0.79 12.64
CA CYS A 110 0.05 -1.79 12.21
C CYS A 110 1.51 -1.33 12.45
N MET A 111 1.81 -0.06 12.18
CA MET A 111 3.13 0.53 12.43
C MET A 111 3.47 0.52 13.94
N ASN A 112 2.51 0.89 14.78
CA ASN A 112 2.67 0.84 16.23
C ASN A 112 3.00 -0.58 16.75
N ILE A 113 2.36 -1.60 16.19
CA ILE A 113 2.67 -3.01 16.50
C ILE A 113 4.12 -3.33 16.13
N CYS A 114 4.55 -2.95 14.93
CA CYS A 114 5.91 -3.22 14.46
C CYS A 114 6.98 -2.57 15.37
N LEU A 115 6.80 -1.28 15.68
CA LEU A 115 7.80 -0.50 16.43
C LEU A 115 7.73 -0.72 17.93
N ASN A 116 6.53 -0.83 18.51
CA ASN A 116 6.36 -0.83 19.97
C ASN A 116 6.11 -2.22 20.55
N GLU A 117 5.28 -3.06 19.93
CA GLU A 117 5.06 -4.42 20.42
C GLU A 117 6.18 -5.39 19.98
N CYS A 118 6.60 -5.30 18.70
CA CYS A 118 7.69 -6.12 18.19
C CYS A 118 9.08 -5.52 18.41
N HIS A 119 9.16 -4.27 18.90
CA HIS A 119 10.41 -3.56 19.19
C HIS A 119 11.37 -3.46 18.00
N ALA A 120 10.87 -3.43 16.77
CA ALA A 120 11.71 -3.25 15.61
C ALA A 120 12.35 -1.85 15.61
N PRO A 121 13.65 -1.72 15.29
CA PRO A 121 14.29 -0.41 15.20
C PRO A 121 13.82 0.40 13.99
N TYR A 122 13.36 -0.28 12.94
CA TYR A 122 12.76 0.31 11.76
C TYR A 122 11.74 -0.66 11.16
N ALA A 123 10.63 -0.12 10.67
CA ALA A 123 9.57 -0.91 10.06
C ALA A 123 9.00 -0.23 8.81
N GLU A 124 8.48 -1.06 7.91
CA GLU A 124 7.71 -0.66 6.75
C GLU A 124 6.41 -1.46 6.73
N VAL A 125 5.28 -0.78 6.50
CA VAL A 125 3.95 -1.39 6.47
C VAL A 125 3.24 -0.96 5.20
N HIS A 126 2.69 -1.92 4.45
CA HIS A 126 1.86 -1.68 3.28
C HIS A 126 0.46 -2.21 3.56
N ILE A 127 -0.52 -1.32 3.53
CA ILE A 127 -1.94 -1.68 3.67
C ILE A 127 -2.62 -1.52 2.33
N ARG A 128 -3.46 -2.50 1.95
CA ARG A 128 -4.26 -2.45 0.73
C ARG A 128 -5.71 -2.78 1.05
N LEU A 129 -6.63 -1.99 0.52
CA LEU A 129 -8.08 -2.12 0.62
C LEU A 129 -8.68 -2.44 -0.76
N PRO A 130 -8.91 -3.70 -1.12
CA PRO A 130 -9.41 -4.08 -2.45
C PRO A 130 -10.84 -3.61 -2.75
N ARG A 131 -11.60 -3.19 -1.72
CA ARG A 131 -12.99 -2.72 -1.85
C ARG A 131 -13.19 -1.24 -1.60
N ALA A 132 -12.11 -0.49 -1.50
CA ALA A 132 -12.18 0.95 -1.23
C ALA A 132 -12.70 1.77 -2.41
N LEU A 133 -12.45 1.33 -3.64
CA LEU A 133 -12.83 2.02 -4.87
C LEU A 133 -13.44 1.06 -5.90
N LEU A 134 -14.51 1.51 -6.63
CA LEU A 134 -15.20 0.68 -7.64
C LEU A 134 -14.35 0.44 -8.89
N HIS A 135 -13.55 1.42 -9.26
CA HIS A 135 -12.82 1.41 -10.53
C HIS A 135 -11.31 1.21 -10.39
N ALA A 136 -10.87 0.80 -9.19
CA ALA A 136 -9.48 0.43 -8.93
C ALA A 136 -9.40 -0.99 -8.36
N ASP A 137 -8.20 -1.58 -8.38
CA ASP A 137 -7.99 -2.88 -7.75
C ASP A 137 -7.83 -2.73 -6.24
N ALA A 138 -7.19 -1.65 -5.79
CA ALA A 138 -7.10 -1.30 -4.37
C ALA A 138 -6.77 0.18 -4.17
N ALA A 139 -7.18 0.73 -3.03
CA ALA A 139 -6.50 1.87 -2.42
C ALA A 139 -5.57 1.34 -1.32
N GLY A 140 -4.46 2.02 -1.08
CA GLY A 140 -3.47 1.56 -0.12
C GLY A 140 -2.65 2.69 0.47
N MET A 141 -1.91 2.34 1.52
CA MET A 141 -0.96 3.23 2.18
C MET A 141 0.32 2.49 2.50
N ILE A 142 1.44 3.16 2.30
CA ILE A 142 2.77 2.69 2.68
C ILE A 142 3.31 3.64 3.75
N LEU A 143 3.66 3.09 4.90
CA LEU A 143 4.37 3.80 5.95
C LEU A 143 5.75 3.19 6.15
N ALA A 144 6.77 4.01 6.37
CA ALA A 144 8.09 3.55 6.76
C ALA A 144 8.68 4.47 7.83
N ARG A 145 9.03 3.92 9.00
CA ARG A 145 9.45 4.69 10.17
C ARG A 145 10.52 3.99 10.99
N ALA A 146 11.39 4.79 11.61
CA ALA A 146 12.31 4.37 12.66
C ALA A 146 11.68 4.60 14.03
N LYS A 147 12.03 3.73 15.01
CA LYS A 147 11.50 3.81 16.35
C LYS A 147 11.93 5.09 17.09
N ASP A 148 13.16 5.52 16.89
CA ASP A 148 13.77 6.63 17.62
C ASP A 148 13.75 7.96 16.85
N GLU A 149 13.16 7.99 15.65
CA GLU A 149 13.06 9.19 14.83
C GLU A 149 11.61 9.73 14.87
N THR A 150 11.46 11.00 15.22
CA THR A 150 10.15 11.68 15.20
C THR A 150 9.71 12.08 13.79
N ALA A 151 10.59 12.02 12.80
CA ALA A 151 10.28 12.32 11.42
C ALA A 151 9.74 11.06 10.70
N ASN A 152 8.62 11.22 10.00
CA ASN A 152 8.11 10.18 9.11
C ASN A 152 9.09 9.99 7.96
N VAL A 153 9.56 8.77 7.75
CA VAL A 153 10.51 8.47 6.69
C VAL A 153 9.81 8.38 5.33
N LEU A 154 8.61 7.79 5.32
CA LEU A 154 7.76 7.69 4.15
C LEU A 154 6.30 7.52 4.57
N ASP A 155 5.47 8.41 4.06
CA ASP A 155 4.01 8.26 4.08
C ASP A 155 3.53 8.43 2.64
N GLN A 156 3.03 7.36 2.05
CA GLN A 156 2.60 7.33 0.65
C GLN A 156 1.21 6.74 0.54
N LEU A 157 0.32 7.45 -0.13
CA LEU A 157 -0.99 6.93 -0.53
C LEU A 157 -0.89 6.37 -1.94
N CYS A 158 -1.47 5.18 -2.17
CA CYS A 158 -1.43 4.48 -3.45
C CYS A 158 -2.84 4.15 -3.94
N ILE A 159 -3.10 4.30 -5.23
CA ILE A 159 -4.28 3.75 -5.90
C ILE A 159 -3.78 2.84 -7.01
N GLN A 160 -4.14 1.56 -6.94
CA GLN A 160 -3.67 0.54 -7.87
C GLN A 160 -4.70 0.27 -8.96
N GLN A 161 -4.22 0.27 -10.21
CA GLN A 161 -5.00 -0.11 -11.40
C GLN A 161 -6.31 0.67 -11.52
N LEU A 162 -6.28 1.99 -11.31
CA LEU A 162 -7.43 2.87 -11.52
C LEU A 162 -7.82 2.87 -13.00
N ARG A 163 -9.06 2.50 -13.30
CA ARG A 163 -9.60 2.40 -14.65
C ARG A 163 -10.36 3.67 -14.99
N VAL A 164 -9.86 4.40 -15.97
CA VAL A 164 -10.44 5.66 -16.45
C VAL A 164 -10.74 5.55 -17.94
N ASP A 165 -11.92 5.95 -18.38
CA ASP A 165 -12.27 6.01 -19.79
C ASP A 165 -12.00 7.44 -20.31
N ALA A 166 -10.93 7.63 -21.09
CA ALA A 166 -10.44 8.92 -21.58
C ALA A 166 -10.31 8.95 -23.11
N ILE A 167 -10.45 10.14 -23.69
CA ILE A 167 -10.15 10.36 -25.12
C ILE A 167 -8.64 10.53 -25.25
N LEU A 168 -7.99 9.56 -25.87
CA LEU A 168 -6.56 9.55 -26.12
C LEU A 168 -6.28 9.41 -27.61
N GLY A 169 -5.27 10.13 -28.10
CA GLY A 169 -4.80 9.99 -29.45
C GLY A 169 -4.17 11.27 -29.98
N VAL A 170 -3.21 11.11 -30.87
CA VAL A 170 -2.56 12.20 -31.60
C VAL A 170 -3.37 12.51 -32.86
N ASN A 171 -3.94 11.48 -33.50
CA ASN A 171 -4.68 11.61 -34.72
C ASN A 171 -6.19 11.85 -34.45
N PRO A 172 -6.91 12.60 -35.38
CA PRO A 172 -8.33 12.90 -35.21
C PRO A 172 -9.21 11.64 -35.02
N TRP A 173 -8.97 10.59 -35.80
CA TRP A 173 -9.74 9.35 -35.71
C TRP A 173 -9.53 8.54 -34.43
N GLU A 174 -8.39 8.72 -33.73
CA GLU A 174 -8.13 8.10 -32.43
C GLU A 174 -8.95 8.77 -31.31
N ARG A 175 -9.40 10.00 -31.55
CA ARG A 175 -10.13 10.83 -30.58
C ARG A 175 -11.65 10.77 -30.75
N GLU A 176 -12.15 9.91 -31.60
CA GLU A 176 -13.60 9.76 -31.86
C GLU A 176 -14.32 9.01 -30.75
N ARG A 177 -13.59 8.26 -29.93
CA ARG A 177 -14.16 7.48 -28.83
C ARG A 177 -13.21 7.42 -27.62
N LYS A 178 -13.80 7.18 -26.44
CA LYS A 178 -13.04 6.94 -25.22
C LYS A 178 -12.39 5.56 -25.26
N GLU A 179 -11.17 5.48 -24.76
CA GLU A 179 -10.43 4.23 -24.54
C GLU A 179 -10.18 4.05 -23.05
N ARG A 180 -10.12 2.79 -22.60
CA ARG A 180 -9.83 2.49 -21.22
C ARG A 180 -8.34 2.61 -20.92
N VAL A 181 -8.01 3.48 -19.98
CA VAL A 181 -6.68 3.68 -19.43
C VAL A 181 -6.62 3.06 -18.05
N ILE A 182 -5.51 2.44 -17.72
CA ILE A 182 -5.23 1.91 -16.40
C ILE A 182 -4.06 2.71 -15.82
N VAL A 183 -4.26 3.28 -14.64
CA VAL A 183 -3.31 4.20 -13.99
C VAL A 183 -3.02 3.72 -12.58
N ASP A 184 -1.75 3.65 -12.22
CA ASP A 184 -1.32 3.59 -10.82
C ASP A 184 -1.01 5.01 -10.35
N VAL A 185 -1.53 5.39 -9.18
CA VAL A 185 -1.37 6.73 -8.61
C VAL A 185 -0.67 6.60 -7.26
N ASP A 186 0.45 7.28 -7.12
CA ASP A 186 1.18 7.38 -5.87
C ASP A 186 1.28 8.85 -5.44
N VAL A 187 0.89 9.15 -4.21
CA VAL A 187 0.91 10.49 -3.63
C VAL A 187 1.76 10.50 -2.38
N SER A 188 2.79 11.35 -2.36
CA SER A 188 3.68 11.50 -1.21
C SER A 188 3.99 13.01 -0.98
N PRO A 189 3.99 13.48 0.25
CA PRO A 189 3.52 12.81 1.46
C PRO A 189 2.00 12.60 1.44
N ALA A 190 1.51 11.58 2.14
CA ALA A 190 0.08 11.22 2.20
C ALA A 190 -0.77 12.20 3.04
N THR A 191 -0.36 13.44 3.13
CA THR A 191 -0.78 14.37 4.20
C THR A 191 -2.17 14.96 4.06
N CYS A 192 -2.89 14.84 2.92
CA CYS A 192 -3.91 15.85 2.72
C CYS A 192 -5.22 15.44 2.07
N ALA A 193 -5.33 14.32 1.41
CA ALA A 193 -6.58 13.98 0.75
C ALA A 193 -6.94 12.51 0.95
N PRO A 194 -8.19 12.24 1.33
CA PRO A 194 -8.67 10.88 1.31
C PRO A 194 -8.56 10.32 -0.12
N TYR A 195 -8.24 9.04 -0.27
CA TYR A 195 -8.06 8.39 -1.58
C TYR A 195 -9.29 8.53 -2.49
N GLU A 196 -10.48 8.69 -1.92
CA GLU A 196 -11.72 8.96 -2.65
C GLU A 196 -11.66 10.30 -3.39
N ALA A 197 -11.14 11.34 -2.76
CA ALA A 197 -11.01 12.66 -3.40
C ALA A 197 -10.00 12.62 -4.54
N ILE A 198 -8.90 11.87 -4.39
CA ILE A 198 -7.91 11.69 -5.44
C ILE A 198 -8.52 10.93 -6.62
N ALA A 199 -9.23 9.83 -6.36
CA ALA A 199 -9.90 9.06 -7.40
C ALA A 199 -10.90 9.91 -8.18
N HIS A 200 -11.69 10.75 -7.51
CA HIS A 200 -12.64 11.67 -8.16
C HIS A 200 -11.98 12.77 -8.99
N SER A 201 -10.76 13.19 -8.69
CA SER A 201 -10.05 14.23 -9.45
C SER A 201 -9.50 13.73 -10.79
N VAL A 202 -9.48 12.43 -11.01
CA VAL A 202 -8.97 11.80 -12.24
C VAL A 202 -10.08 11.55 -13.28
N TYR A 203 -11.36 11.72 -12.91
CA TYR A 203 -12.54 11.65 -13.79
C TYR A 203 -12.93 13.03 -14.31
#